data_7647c478bafb1627f30a7659ed203a83
#
_entry.id   7647c478bafb1627f30a7659ed203a83
#
_cell.length_a   1.000
_cell.length_b   1.000
_cell.length_c   1.000
_cell.angle_alpha   90.00
_cell.angle_beta   90.00
_cell.angle_gamma   90.00
#
_symmetry.space_group_name_H-M   'P 1'
#
loop_
_entity.id
_entity.type
_entity.pdbx_description
1 polymer ?
#
loop_
_entity_poly.entity_id
_entity_poly.type
_entity_poly.pdbx_seq_one_letter_code
_entity_poly.pdbx_strand_id
1 'polypeptide(L)'
;MKLSQFKFDLPLNLIAQTPAKKREDSRMMVIDRKTGKMENKHFRDIMDYFDDKDVFVVNNTKVFPARMYGRKEKTGAKIEVFLLRELHKQNRLWDVIVDPARKIRVGNKLYFGENDELVAEVIDNTTSRGRTIRFLWDGPEDEFRKMLYFMGETPLPKYIKRKPDDEDKERYQTVYAKHEGAVAAPTAGLHFSPELIKRLEIKGIRFAEITLHTGLGTFRPIEVEDLSKHKMDAEYYKIDDEACRIVNKAKETGKRICSIGTTTMRAMETSFTAQKLLKPSEGWTNHFIHPPYSFNIADSMVTNFHLPKTSLLIMTCAFAGYDLVMDAYKKAIKDKYRFFSYGDAMLIL
;
A
#
# COMPACT_ATOMS: atom_id res chain seq x y z
N MET A 1 20.29 -10.21 -9.41
CA MET A 1 19.79 -9.29 -10.47
C MET A 1 20.15 -7.85 -10.10
N LYS A 2 20.30 -6.99 -11.11
CA LYS A 2 20.63 -5.57 -10.92
C LYS A 2 19.39 -4.70 -11.04
N LEU A 3 19.34 -3.61 -10.29
CA LEU A 3 18.24 -2.64 -10.34
C LEU A 3 18.01 -2.07 -11.74
N SER A 4 19.08 -1.83 -12.49
CA SER A 4 19.03 -1.32 -13.87
C SER A 4 18.21 -2.19 -14.82
N GLN A 5 18.07 -3.48 -14.57
CA GLN A 5 17.25 -4.39 -15.36
C GLN A 5 15.74 -4.06 -15.26
N PHE A 6 15.30 -3.49 -14.15
CA PHE A 6 13.89 -3.13 -13.88
C PHE A 6 13.54 -1.71 -14.37
N LYS A 7 14.25 -1.22 -15.37
CA LYS A 7 13.98 0.06 -16.02
C LYS A 7 13.15 -0.16 -17.27
N PHE A 8 12.15 0.70 -17.46
CA PHE A 8 11.40 0.86 -18.71
C PHE A 8 10.97 2.32 -18.85
N ASP A 9 10.68 2.75 -20.06
CA ASP A 9 10.21 4.11 -20.31
C ASP A 9 8.68 4.16 -20.17
N LEU A 10 8.22 4.87 -19.13
CA LEU A 10 6.81 5.06 -18.86
C LEU A 10 6.39 6.48 -19.26
N PRO A 11 5.49 6.62 -20.26
CA PRO A 11 4.89 7.92 -20.56
C PRO A 11 4.12 8.47 -19.34
N LEU A 12 4.44 9.68 -18.90
CA LEU A 12 3.87 10.28 -17.69
C LEU A 12 2.35 10.44 -17.74
N ASN A 13 1.79 10.61 -18.94
CA ASN A 13 0.34 10.70 -19.16
C ASN A 13 -0.41 9.39 -18.90
N LEU A 14 0.30 8.26 -18.77
CA LEU A 14 -0.30 6.99 -18.38
C LEU A 14 -0.41 6.82 -16.85
N ILE A 15 0.23 7.68 -16.06
CA ILE A 15 0.08 7.67 -14.60
C ILE A 15 -1.27 8.27 -14.26
N ALA A 16 -2.18 7.45 -13.70
CA ALA A 16 -3.53 7.85 -13.39
C ALA A 16 -3.56 8.95 -12.30
N GLN A 17 -4.23 10.05 -12.59
CA GLN A 17 -4.41 11.16 -11.66
C GLN A 17 -5.72 11.08 -10.88
N THR A 18 -6.69 10.31 -11.39
CA THR A 18 -8.01 10.09 -10.80
C THR A 18 -8.40 8.63 -10.90
N PRO A 19 -9.23 8.10 -9.97
CA PRO A 19 -9.72 6.74 -10.06
C PRO A 19 -10.67 6.54 -11.25
N ALA A 20 -10.97 5.29 -11.60
CA ALA A 20 -12.04 4.96 -12.53
C ALA A 20 -13.41 5.39 -11.93
N LYS A 21 -14.39 5.72 -12.77
CA LYS A 21 -15.71 6.18 -12.31
C LYS A 21 -16.35 5.19 -11.32
N LYS A 22 -16.38 3.90 -11.65
CA LYS A 22 -16.69 2.82 -10.72
C LYS A 22 -15.43 2.01 -10.46
N ARG A 23 -15.26 1.47 -9.25
CA ARG A 23 -14.06 0.74 -8.83
C ARG A 23 -13.74 -0.42 -9.76
N GLU A 24 -14.74 -1.25 -10.08
CA GLU A 24 -14.62 -2.43 -10.92
C GLU A 24 -14.59 -2.18 -12.43
N ASP A 25 -14.76 -0.93 -12.88
CA ASP A 25 -14.67 -0.56 -14.31
C ASP A 25 -13.21 -0.37 -14.77
N SER A 26 -12.23 -0.36 -13.86
CA SER A 26 -10.81 -0.36 -14.24
C SER A 26 -10.51 -1.56 -15.12
N ARG A 27 -9.56 -1.37 -16.05
CA ARG A 27 -9.08 -2.47 -16.90
C ARG A 27 -8.27 -3.44 -16.07
N MET A 28 -8.26 -4.68 -16.51
CA MET A 28 -7.47 -5.75 -15.91
C MET A 28 -6.76 -6.55 -16.99
N MET A 29 -5.43 -6.63 -16.91
CA MET A 29 -4.66 -7.56 -17.74
C MET A 29 -4.54 -8.89 -16.99
N VAL A 30 -5.09 -9.95 -17.58
CA VAL A 30 -4.94 -11.31 -17.04
C VAL A 30 -3.71 -11.95 -17.67
N ILE A 31 -2.83 -12.50 -16.85
CA ILE A 31 -1.56 -13.10 -17.25
C ILE A 31 -1.52 -14.54 -16.73
N ASP A 32 -1.47 -15.50 -17.62
CA ASP A 32 -1.24 -16.91 -17.28
C ASP A 32 0.26 -17.20 -17.30
N ARG A 33 0.84 -17.47 -16.12
CA ARG A 33 2.29 -17.73 -15.98
C ARG A 33 2.76 -19.00 -16.66
N LYS A 34 1.88 -19.98 -16.85
CA LYS A 34 2.23 -21.27 -17.44
C LYS A 34 2.32 -21.19 -18.96
N THR A 35 1.40 -20.46 -19.56
CA THR A 35 1.29 -20.34 -21.03
C THR A 35 1.88 -19.07 -21.59
N GLY A 36 2.11 -18.04 -20.75
CA GLY A 36 2.49 -16.70 -21.16
C GLY A 36 1.35 -15.90 -21.81
N LYS A 37 0.12 -16.43 -21.84
CA LYS A 37 -1.04 -15.78 -22.46
C LYS A 37 -1.42 -14.53 -21.67
N MET A 38 -1.73 -13.45 -22.41
CA MET A 38 -2.20 -12.17 -21.84
C MET A 38 -3.53 -11.78 -22.45
N GLU A 39 -4.52 -11.48 -21.61
CA GLU A 39 -5.87 -11.07 -22.01
C GLU A 39 -6.23 -9.71 -21.41
N ASN A 40 -6.93 -8.88 -22.20
CA ASN A 40 -7.47 -7.61 -21.73
C ASN A 40 -8.93 -7.80 -21.26
N LYS A 41 -9.20 -7.47 -20.01
CA LYS A 41 -10.50 -7.60 -19.34
C LYS A 41 -10.82 -6.33 -18.55
N HIS A 42 -11.97 -6.30 -17.89
CA HIS A 42 -12.27 -5.35 -16.82
C HIS A 42 -12.18 -6.05 -15.46
N PHE A 43 -11.98 -5.28 -14.40
CA PHE A 43 -11.79 -5.86 -13.08
C PHE A 43 -13.02 -6.66 -12.60
N ARG A 44 -14.22 -6.27 -12.99
CA ARG A 44 -15.46 -7.01 -12.70
C ARG A 44 -15.45 -8.44 -13.25
N ASP A 45 -14.64 -8.74 -14.26
CA ASP A 45 -14.53 -10.06 -14.88
C ASP A 45 -13.62 -11.01 -14.06
N ILE A 46 -13.06 -10.53 -12.93
CA ILE A 46 -12.18 -11.33 -12.05
C ILE A 46 -12.88 -12.62 -11.58
N MET A 47 -14.18 -12.56 -11.41
CA MET A 47 -14.97 -13.70 -10.97
C MET A 47 -14.95 -14.89 -11.95
N ASP A 48 -14.61 -14.68 -13.22
CA ASP A 48 -14.54 -15.73 -14.24
C ASP A 48 -13.31 -16.65 -14.07
N TYR A 49 -12.34 -16.23 -13.25
CA TYR A 49 -11.06 -16.90 -13.04
C TYR A 49 -10.97 -17.67 -11.71
N PHE A 50 -11.99 -17.61 -10.88
CA PHE A 50 -12.02 -18.25 -9.56
C PHE A 50 -13.32 -19.01 -9.33
N ASP A 51 -13.23 -20.08 -8.53
CA ASP A 51 -14.34 -21.00 -8.27
C ASP A 51 -14.74 -21.03 -6.78
N ASP A 52 -15.80 -21.78 -6.47
CA ASP A 52 -16.27 -22.01 -5.09
C ASP A 52 -15.11 -22.45 -4.19
N LYS A 53 -15.02 -21.84 -3.01
CA LYS A 53 -14.01 -22.05 -1.96
C LYS A 53 -12.59 -21.56 -2.29
N ASP A 54 -12.35 -20.95 -3.45
CA ASP A 54 -11.13 -20.17 -3.65
C ASP A 54 -11.09 -19.02 -2.64
N VAL A 55 -9.89 -18.55 -2.29
CA VAL A 55 -9.69 -17.56 -1.23
C VAL A 55 -9.00 -16.32 -1.77
N PHE A 56 -9.59 -15.17 -1.50
CA PHE A 56 -8.96 -13.87 -1.67
C PHE A 56 -8.43 -13.38 -0.33
N VAL A 57 -7.11 -13.20 -0.23
CA VAL A 57 -6.50 -12.61 0.96
C VAL A 57 -6.36 -11.11 0.73
N VAL A 58 -6.96 -10.32 1.61
CA VAL A 58 -7.05 -8.86 1.50
C VAL A 58 -6.37 -8.17 2.67
N ASN A 59 -5.80 -6.98 2.41
CA ASN A 59 -5.22 -6.14 3.45
C ASN A 59 -6.26 -5.11 3.92
N ASN A 60 -6.77 -5.27 5.15
CA ASN A 60 -7.82 -4.46 5.75
C ASN A 60 -7.30 -3.19 6.45
N THR A 61 -6.06 -2.81 6.18
CA THR A 61 -5.51 -1.57 6.73
C THR A 61 -6.31 -0.35 6.28
N LYS A 62 -6.46 0.63 7.17
CA LYS A 62 -7.16 1.89 6.91
C LYS A 62 -6.18 3.05 6.88
N VAL A 63 -6.26 3.86 5.82
CA VAL A 63 -5.48 5.08 5.67
C VAL A 63 -6.09 6.16 6.55
N PHE A 64 -5.24 6.91 7.25
CA PHE A 64 -5.66 8.10 8.00
C PHE A 64 -5.15 9.38 7.33
N PRO A 65 -5.75 10.55 7.61
CA PRO A 65 -5.34 11.82 7.01
C PRO A 65 -3.98 12.27 7.57
N ALA A 66 -2.90 11.80 6.96
CA ALA A 66 -1.55 11.88 7.48
C ALA A 66 -0.76 13.13 7.05
N ARG A 67 -1.27 13.91 6.09
CA ARG A 67 -0.58 15.11 5.59
C ARG A 67 -1.13 16.36 6.24
N MET A 68 -0.26 17.12 6.91
CA MET A 68 -0.62 18.35 7.61
C MET A 68 0.20 19.52 7.07
N TYR A 69 -0.46 20.66 6.94
CA TYR A 69 0.21 21.92 6.63
C TYR A 69 0.12 22.88 7.81
N GLY A 70 1.22 23.53 8.09
CA GLY A 70 1.32 24.46 9.20
C GLY A 70 2.39 25.51 9.00
N ARG A 71 2.77 26.15 10.07
CA ARG A 71 3.80 27.19 10.10
C ARG A 71 4.78 26.96 11.24
N LYS A 72 6.02 27.35 11.00
CA LYS A 72 7.07 27.31 12.01
C LYS A 72 6.98 28.54 12.94
N GLU A 73 7.17 28.30 14.23
CA GLU A 73 7.33 29.36 15.21
C GLU A 73 8.36 30.44 14.78
N LYS A 74 8.20 31.65 15.23
CA LYS A 74 9.09 32.83 15.00
C LYS A 74 9.18 33.33 13.56
N THR A 75 9.17 32.46 12.56
CA THR A 75 9.38 32.87 11.16
C THR A 75 8.11 32.83 10.33
N GLY A 76 7.04 32.18 10.80
CA GLY A 76 5.81 31.97 10.03
C GLY A 76 6.01 31.13 8.75
N ALA A 77 7.20 30.55 8.57
CA ALA A 77 7.51 29.78 7.36
C ALA A 77 6.55 28.60 7.21
N LYS A 78 5.92 28.45 6.05
CA LYS A 78 5.06 27.31 5.71
C LYS A 78 5.84 26.02 5.77
N ILE A 79 5.22 24.99 6.34
CA ILE A 79 5.77 23.65 6.50
C ILE A 79 4.75 22.60 6.11
N GLU A 80 5.23 21.45 5.63
CA GLU A 80 4.48 20.20 5.52
C GLU A 80 5.00 19.21 6.57
N VAL A 81 4.10 18.61 7.32
CA VAL A 81 4.36 17.49 8.24
C VAL A 81 3.58 16.30 7.76
N PHE A 82 4.26 15.21 7.49
CA PHE A 82 3.67 13.96 7.07
C PHE A 82 3.82 12.93 8.18
N LEU A 83 2.71 12.58 8.83
CA LEU A 83 2.68 11.60 9.91
C LEU A 83 2.97 10.22 9.34
N LEU A 84 3.88 9.47 9.97
CA LEU A 84 4.21 8.09 9.57
C LEU A 84 3.58 7.08 10.52
N ARG A 85 3.84 7.23 11.80
CA ARG A 85 3.32 6.34 12.84
C ARG A 85 3.34 7.02 14.19
N GLU A 86 2.43 6.61 15.05
CA GLU A 86 2.45 6.96 16.46
C GLU A 86 3.45 6.10 17.20
N LEU A 87 4.42 6.74 17.87
CA LEU A 87 5.46 6.06 18.64
C LEU A 87 5.00 5.79 20.07
N HIS A 88 4.25 6.74 20.66
CA HIS A 88 3.78 6.63 22.03
C HIS A 88 2.48 7.43 22.21
N LYS A 89 1.38 6.72 22.44
CA LYS A 89 0.05 7.29 22.48
C LYS A 89 -0.14 8.29 23.63
N GLN A 90 0.24 7.93 24.86
CA GLN A 90 0.06 8.79 26.03
C GLN A 90 0.86 10.10 25.95
N ASN A 91 2.06 10.04 25.36
CA ASN A 91 2.92 11.22 25.19
C ASN A 91 2.72 11.91 23.84
N ARG A 92 1.78 11.43 23.01
CA ARG A 92 1.47 11.94 21.66
C ARG A 92 2.73 12.13 20.80
N LEU A 93 3.64 11.15 20.89
CA LEU A 93 4.87 11.13 20.08
C LEU A 93 4.62 10.48 18.74
N TRP A 94 5.08 11.14 17.70
CA TRP A 94 4.93 10.69 16.32
C TRP A 94 6.24 10.73 15.56
N ASP A 95 6.49 9.68 14.78
CA ASP A 95 7.51 9.69 13.72
C ASP A 95 6.91 10.34 12.49
N VAL A 96 7.61 11.34 11.92
CA VAL A 96 7.09 12.16 10.83
C VAL A 96 8.17 12.49 9.80
N ILE A 97 7.76 12.81 8.59
CA ILE A 97 8.60 13.48 7.59
C ILE A 97 8.19 14.94 7.52
N VAL A 98 9.16 15.84 7.42
CA VAL A 98 8.93 17.28 7.34
C VAL A 98 9.52 17.89 6.09
N ASP A 99 8.89 18.95 5.58
CA ASP A 99 9.36 19.76 4.46
C ASP A 99 9.08 21.24 4.71
N PRO A 100 10.08 22.15 4.57
CA PRO A 100 11.49 21.92 4.25
C PRO A 100 12.31 21.45 5.48
N ALA A 101 12.91 20.27 5.42
CA ALA A 101 13.56 19.62 6.55
C ALA A 101 14.73 20.45 7.15
N ARG A 102 15.49 21.19 6.32
CA ARG A 102 16.63 22.01 6.78
C ARG A 102 16.23 23.14 7.72
N LYS A 103 14.97 23.58 7.67
CA LYS A 103 14.46 24.69 8.48
C LYS A 103 13.81 24.22 9.78
N ILE A 104 13.55 22.90 9.94
CA ILE A 104 12.85 22.32 11.07
C ILE A 104 13.84 21.53 11.92
N ARG A 105 14.16 22.06 13.10
CA ARG A 105 15.17 21.56 14.04
C ARG A 105 14.56 21.18 15.37
N VAL A 106 15.26 20.35 16.14
CA VAL A 106 14.89 20.03 17.54
C VAL A 106 14.63 21.31 18.33
N GLY A 107 13.58 21.30 19.15
CA GLY A 107 13.08 22.42 19.94
C GLY A 107 12.22 23.43 19.18
N ASN A 108 12.03 23.27 17.86
CA ASN A 108 11.09 24.12 17.13
C ASN A 108 9.65 23.72 17.44
N LYS A 109 8.78 24.73 17.62
CA LYS A 109 7.33 24.54 17.65
C LYS A 109 6.74 24.72 16.26
N LEU A 110 5.79 23.88 15.93
CA LEU A 110 5.06 23.80 14.68
C LEU A 110 3.59 24.03 14.99
N TYR A 111 2.97 24.98 14.31
CA TYR A 111 1.61 25.43 14.53
C TYR A 111 0.73 25.03 13.36
N PHE A 112 -0.44 24.47 13.64
CA PHE A 112 -1.41 24.01 12.67
C PHE A 112 -2.77 24.65 12.93
N GLY A 113 -3.50 24.91 11.85
CA GLY A 113 -4.77 25.62 11.88
C GLY A 113 -4.59 27.14 11.77
N GLU A 114 -5.71 27.84 11.62
CA GLU A 114 -5.72 29.29 11.45
C GLU A 114 -5.43 30.04 12.76
N ASN A 115 -5.91 29.49 13.87
CA ASN A 115 -5.78 30.04 15.24
C ASN A 115 -4.84 29.21 16.13
N ASP A 116 -3.93 28.41 15.53
CA ASP A 116 -3.00 27.57 16.27
C ASP A 116 -3.66 26.49 17.12
N GLU A 117 -4.76 25.93 16.62
CA GLU A 117 -5.58 24.95 17.31
C GLU A 117 -4.80 23.69 17.69
N LEU A 118 -3.74 23.37 16.97
CA LEU A 118 -2.86 22.25 17.26
C LEU A 118 -1.39 22.67 17.16
N VAL A 119 -0.62 22.32 18.19
CA VAL A 119 0.82 22.66 18.27
C VAL A 119 1.62 21.39 18.45
N ALA A 120 2.76 21.27 17.78
CA ALA A 120 3.72 20.20 18.02
C ALA A 120 5.12 20.76 18.27
N GLU A 121 5.90 20.04 19.05
CA GLU A 121 7.32 20.31 19.32
C GLU A 121 8.19 19.23 18.64
N VAL A 122 9.25 19.65 18.00
CA VAL A 122 10.25 18.74 17.42
C VAL A 122 11.16 18.24 18.52
N ILE A 123 11.12 16.93 18.80
CA ILE A 123 11.87 16.30 19.91
C ILE A 123 13.21 15.74 19.42
N ASP A 124 13.24 15.15 18.20
CA ASP A 124 14.42 14.49 17.67
C ASP A 124 14.49 14.52 16.13
N ASN A 125 15.69 14.29 15.60
CA ASN A 125 15.96 14.09 14.17
C ASN A 125 16.21 12.60 13.91
N THR A 126 15.35 11.93 13.18
CA THR A 126 15.48 10.49 12.90
C THR A 126 16.23 10.21 11.60
N THR A 127 16.00 11.00 10.57
CA THR A 127 16.67 10.93 9.26
C THR A 127 16.91 12.33 8.69
N SER A 128 17.45 12.42 7.47
CA SER A 128 17.64 13.71 6.78
C SER A 128 16.34 14.54 6.68
N ARG A 129 15.18 13.89 6.56
CA ARG A 129 13.84 14.50 6.52
C ARG A 129 12.93 14.05 7.67
N GLY A 130 13.31 13.03 8.41
CA GLY A 130 12.54 12.45 9.51
C GLY A 130 12.72 13.24 10.80
N ARG A 131 11.64 13.35 11.57
CA ARG A 131 11.60 13.95 12.90
C ARG A 131 10.74 13.11 13.82
N THR A 132 11.04 13.14 15.10
CA THR A 132 10.07 12.81 16.14
C THR A 132 9.45 14.11 16.62
N ILE A 133 8.12 14.20 16.59
CA ILE A 133 7.38 15.34 17.13
C ILE A 133 6.51 14.89 18.30
N ARG A 134 6.23 15.81 19.24
CA ARG A 134 5.26 15.65 20.32
C ARG A 134 4.17 16.69 20.13
N PHE A 135 2.92 16.25 19.99
CA PHE A 135 1.79 17.18 20.03
C PHE A 135 1.55 17.67 21.47
N LEU A 136 1.43 18.97 21.59
CA LEU A 136 1.13 19.65 22.86
C LEU A 136 -0.39 19.82 22.95
N TRP A 137 -1.03 18.92 23.70
CA TRP A 137 -2.48 18.86 23.84
C TRP A 137 -2.85 18.39 25.24
N ASP A 138 -3.67 19.17 25.96
CA ASP A 138 -4.06 18.89 27.35
C ASP A 138 -5.44 18.22 27.47
N GLY A 139 -6.18 18.11 26.35
CA GLY A 139 -7.51 17.52 26.29
C GLY A 139 -7.52 15.99 26.16
N PRO A 140 -8.74 15.39 26.15
CA PRO A 140 -8.96 13.97 25.94
C PRO A 140 -8.39 13.46 24.61
N GLU A 141 -8.08 12.16 24.57
CA GLU A 141 -7.48 11.52 23.38
C GLU A 141 -8.42 11.53 22.17
N ASP A 142 -9.70 11.35 22.36
CA ASP A 142 -10.69 11.35 21.28
C ASP A 142 -10.85 12.75 20.65
N GLU A 143 -10.74 13.80 21.43
CA GLU A 143 -10.73 15.18 20.93
C GLU A 143 -9.42 15.49 20.16
N PHE A 144 -8.28 15.03 20.68
CA PHE A 144 -7.01 15.11 19.98
C PHE A 144 -7.09 14.42 18.60
N ARG A 145 -7.62 13.21 18.55
CA ARG A 145 -7.79 12.47 17.29
C ARG A 145 -8.72 13.18 16.31
N LYS A 146 -9.83 13.72 16.79
CA LYS A 146 -10.74 14.52 15.95
C LYS A 146 -10.02 15.75 15.37
N MET A 147 -9.25 16.47 16.18
CA MET A 147 -8.47 17.63 15.75
C MET A 147 -7.39 17.23 14.74
N LEU A 148 -6.64 16.16 15.00
CA LEU A 148 -5.61 15.65 14.10
C LEU A 148 -6.21 15.31 12.72
N TYR A 149 -7.39 14.67 12.69
CA TYR A 149 -8.07 14.29 11.43
C TYR A 149 -8.70 15.48 10.72
N PHE A 150 -9.16 16.47 11.48
CA PHE A 150 -9.66 17.73 10.90
C PHE A 150 -8.55 18.53 10.21
N MET A 151 -7.35 18.56 10.80
CA MET A 151 -6.17 19.23 10.24
C MET A 151 -5.48 18.46 9.12
N GLY A 152 -5.67 17.14 9.08
CA GLY A 152 -4.99 16.25 8.14
C GLY A 152 -5.70 16.16 6.79
N GLU A 153 -4.92 16.02 5.72
CA GLU A 153 -5.41 15.73 4.37
C GLU A 153 -5.11 14.26 4.01
N THR A 154 -5.93 13.72 3.09
CA THR A 154 -5.68 12.40 2.48
C THR A 154 -4.27 12.36 1.90
N PRO A 155 -3.44 11.38 2.28
CA PRO A 155 -2.02 11.34 1.92
C PRO A 155 -1.78 10.83 0.50
N LEU A 156 -2.37 11.48 -0.51
CA LEU A 156 -2.15 11.08 -1.90
C LEU A 156 -0.66 11.10 -2.24
N PRO A 157 -0.16 10.10 -2.96
CA PRO A 157 1.24 10.05 -3.38
C PRO A 157 1.63 11.23 -4.28
N LYS A 158 2.88 11.67 -4.22
CA LYS A 158 3.40 12.86 -4.93
C LYS A 158 3.34 12.81 -6.48
N TYR A 159 3.15 11.61 -7.08
CA TYR A 159 2.96 11.50 -8.53
C TYR A 159 1.53 11.87 -8.97
N ILE A 160 0.56 11.94 -8.05
CA ILE A 160 -0.74 12.56 -8.26
C ILE A 160 -0.54 14.07 -8.09
N LYS A 161 -0.63 14.82 -9.20
CA LYS A 161 -0.23 16.24 -9.27
C LYS A 161 -1.31 17.23 -8.85
N ARG A 162 -2.46 16.74 -8.39
CA ARG A 162 -3.55 17.55 -7.88
C ARG A 162 -3.62 17.51 -6.36
N LYS A 163 -4.30 18.46 -5.75
CA LYS A 163 -4.67 18.38 -4.34
C LYS A 163 -5.71 17.30 -4.12
N PRO A 164 -5.72 16.66 -2.94
CA PRO A 164 -6.82 15.80 -2.55
C PRO A 164 -8.14 16.58 -2.57
N ASP A 165 -9.21 15.93 -3.01
CA ASP A 165 -10.59 16.40 -2.90
C ASP A 165 -11.37 15.53 -1.90
N ASP A 166 -12.65 15.85 -1.66
CA ASP A 166 -13.46 15.11 -0.70
C ASP A 166 -13.74 13.67 -1.17
N GLU A 167 -13.78 13.43 -2.48
CA GLU A 167 -13.93 12.07 -3.01
C GLU A 167 -12.74 11.19 -2.66
N ASP A 168 -11.52 11.74 -2.60
CA ASP A 168 -10.32 10.97 -2.27
C ASP A 168 -10.34 10.38 -0.86
N LYS A 169 -11.06 10.98 0.09
CA LYS A 169 -11.22 10.43 1.45
C LYS A 169 -11.84 9.03 1.41
N GLU A 170 -12.77 8.81 0.48
CA GLU A 170 -13.42 7.52 0.27
C GLU A 170 -12.70 6.68 -0.79
N ARG A 171 -12.26 7.30 -1.89
CA ARG A 171 -11.72 6.57 -3.05
C ARG A 171 -10.29 6.08 -2.84
N TYR A 172 -9.49 6.77 -2.01
CA TYR A 172 -8.14 6.30 -1.60
C TYR A 172 -8.22 5.39 -0.38
N GLN A 173 -9.28 4.59 -0.29
CA GLN A 173 -9.56 3.63 0.78
C GLN A 173 -10.20 2.39 0.18
N THR A 174 -9.85 1.19 0.67
CA THR A 174 -10.54 -0.04 0.30
C THR A 174 -11.91 -0.10 1.00
N VAL A 175 -12.87 -0.79 0.38
CA VAL A 175 -14.23 -0.93 0.95
C VAL A 175 -14.26 -1.85 2.18
N TYR A 176 -13.18 -2.56 2.44
CA TYR A 176 -12.98 -3.43 3.61
C TYR A 176 -11.93 -2.89 4.61
N ALA A 177 -11.58 -1.62 4.52
CA ALA A 177 -10.62 -0.99 5.44
C ALA A 177 -11.19 -0.94 6.87
N LYS A 178 -10.43 -1.47 7.86
CA LYS A 178 -10.84 -1.57 9.26
C LYS A 178 -9.83 -0.96 10.23
N HIS A 179 -8.57 -1.39 10.14
CA HIS A 179 -7.52 -1.08 11.11
C HIS A 179 -6.67 0.09 10.65
N GLU A 180 -6.80 1.21 11.35
CA GLU A 180 -6.08 2.44 11.04
C GLU A 180 -4.59 2.33 11.38
N GLY A 181 -3.74 2.92 10.53
CA GLY A 181 -2.29 2.94 10.72
C GLY A 181 -1.49 3.07 9.42
N ALA A 182 -2.15 3.01 8.26
CA ALA A 182 -1.48 3.17 6.98
C ALA A 182 -1.48 4.64 6.50
N VAL A 183 -0.41 5.01 5.82
CA VAL A 183 -0.28 6.30 5.11
C VAL A 183 -0.38 6.13 3.59
N ALA A 184 -0.61 4.90 3.13
CA ALA A 184 -0.87 4.59 1.74
C ALA A 184 -1.88 3.42 1.65
N ALA A 185 -2.82 3.53 0.72
CA ALA A 185 -3.82 2.49 0.50
C ALA A 185 -3.20 1.23 -0.14
N PRO A 186 -3.68 0.01 0.18
CA PRO A 186 -3.37 -1.20 -0.57
C PRO A 186 -4.10 -1.17 -1.92
N THR A 187 -3.47 -0.53 -2.91
CA THR A 187 -4.12 -0.01 -4.12
C THR A 187 -4.78 -1.06 -5.00
N ALA A 188 -4.31 -2.30 -5.00
CA ALA A 188 -4.99 -3.40 -5.70
C ALA A 188 -6.40 -3.67 -5.14
N GLY A 189 -6.62 -3.36 -3.87
CA GLY A 189 -7.93 -3.46 -3.23
C GLY A 189 -8.91 -2.37 -3.61
N LEU A 190 -8.44 -1.25 -4.18
CA LEU A 190 -9.30 -0.13 -4.58
C LEU A 190 -10.25 -0.49 -5.73
N HIS A 191 -9.95 -1.56 -6.46
CA HIS A 191 -10.76 -2.04 -7.57
C HIS A 191 -12.04 -2.77 -7.13
N PHE A 192 -12.10 -3.22 -5.88
CA PHE A 192 -13.29 -3.88 -5.36
C PHE A 192 -14.37 -2.88 -4.95
N SER A 193 -15.59 -3.11 -5.43
CA SER A 193 -16.79 -2.49 -4.91
C SER A 193 -17.48 -3.41 -3.91
N PRO A 194 -18.36 -2.91 -3.02
CA PRO A 194 -19.19 -3.76 -2.16
C PRO A 194 -20.03 -4.77 -2.96
N GLU A 195 -20.55 -4.34 -4.10
CA GLU A 195 -21.35 -5.16 -5.01
C GLU A 195 -20.55 -6.30 -5.61
N LEU A 196 -19.32 -6.05 -6.05
CA LEU A 196 -18.43 -7.10 -6.59
C LEU A 196 -18.04 -8.10 -5.50
N ILE A 197 -17.73 -7.65 -4.28
CA ILE A 197 -17.44 -8.53 -3.15
C ILE A 197 -18.65 -9.44 -2.88
N LYS A 198 -19.84 -8.86 -2.82
CA LYS A 198 -21.07 -9.64 -2.59
C LYS A 198 -21.32 -10.70 -3.66
N ARG A 199 -21.08 -10.38 -4.93
CA ARG A 199 -21.17 -11.34 -6.04
C ARG A 199 -20.15 -12.46 -5.93
N LEU A 200 -18.91 -12.14 -5.53
CA LEU A 200 -17.84 -13.13 -5.29
C LEU A 200 -18.19 -14.07 -4.12
N GLU A 201 -18.72 -13.52 -3.02
CA GLU A 201 -19.21 -14.31 -1.88
C GLU A 201 -20.36 -15.24 -2.26
N ILE A 202 -21.32 -14.75 -3.06
CA ILE A 202 -22.44 -15.59 -3.57
C ILE A 202 -21.91 -16.73 -4.46
N LYS A 203 -20.83 -16.48 -5.23
CA LYS A 203 -20.14 -17.51 -6.01
C LYS A 203 -19.41 -18.53 -5.11
N GLY A 204 -19.26 -18.27 -3.81
CA GLY A 204 -18.60 -19.14 -2.83
C GLY A 204 -17.13 -18.79 -2.59
N ILE A 205 -16.61 -17.70 -3.16
CA ILE A 205 -15.25 -17.22 -2.90
C ILE A 205 -15.19 -16.67 -1.48
N ARG A 206 -14.15 -17.02 -0.74
CA ARG A 206 -13.94 -16.60 0.63
C ARG A 206 -12.93 -15.46 0.71
N PHE A 207 -13.15 -14.55 1.64
CA PHE A 207 -12.22 -13.47 1.96
C PHE A 207 -11.52 -13.76 3.29
N ALA A 208 -10.19 -13.74 3.27
CA ALA A 208 -9.36 -13.78 4.47
C ALA A 208 -8.71 -12.41 4.64
N GLU A 209 -8.85 -11.82 5.82
CA GLU A 209 -8.36 -10.47 6.09
C GLU A 209 -7.03 -10.53 6.86
N ILE A 210 -6.04 -9.79 6.38
CA ILE A 210 -4.80 -9.53 7.12
C ILE A 210 -4.61 -8.02 7.25
N THR A 211 -3.77 -7.58 8.16
CA THR A 211 -3.38 -6.17 8.29
C THR A 211 -1.91 -6.02 7.94
N LEU A 212 -1.56 -5.06 7.09
CA LEU A 212 -0.22 -4.53 6.94
C LEU A 212 -0.33 -3.02 6.76
N HIS A 213 0.21 -2.25 7.70
CA HIS A 213 0.21 -0.79 7.64
C HIS A 213 1.28 -0.30 6.68
N THR A 214 0.83 0.11 5.50
CA THR A 214 1.73 0.54 4.43
C THR A 214 2.32 1.92 4.72
N GLY A 215 3.64 1.99 4.77
CA GLY A 215 4.41 3.23 4.93
C GLY A 215 4.80 3.87 3.60
N LEU A 216 5.49 5.02 3.66
CA LEU A 216 6.00 5.72 2.47
C LEU A 216 7.12 4.97 1.76
N GLY A 217 7.85 4.10 2.45
CA GLY A 217 8.97 3.34 1.90
C GLY A 217 8.60 2.50 0.68
N THR A 218 7.37 2.01 0.63
CA THR A 218 6.83 1.23 -0.48
C THR A 218 6.87 1.97 -1.83
N PHE A 219 6.81 3.31 -1.82
CA PHE A 219 6.83 4.14 -3.03
C PHE A 219 8.19 4.79 -3.32
N ARG A 220 9.19 4.57 -2.47
CA ARG A 220 10.53 5.08 -2.73
C ARG A 220 11.20 4.25 -3.81
N PRO A 221 11.87 4.87 -4.78
CA PRO A 221 12.77 4.16 -5.69
C PRO A 221 13.88 3.48 -4.89
N ILE A 222 14.28 2.29 -5.34
CA ILE A 222 15.47 1.63 -4.83
C ILE A 222 16.69 2.39 -5.36
N GLU A 223 17.66 2.66 -4.50
CA GLU A 223 18.84 3.48 -4.83
C GLU A 223 20.11 2.63 -5.04
N VAL A 224 20.08 1.36 -4.61
CA VAL A 224 21.23 0.45 -4.72
C VAL A 224 21.10 -0.43 -5.96
N GLU A 225 22.20 -0.57 -6.73
CA GLU A 225 22.21 -1.38 -7.96
C GLU A 225 22.11 -2.87 -7.67
N ASP A 226 22.77 -3.34 -6.63
CA ASP A 226 22.68 -4.72 -6.16
C ASP A 226 21.48 -4.89 -5.22
N LEU A 227 20.45 -5.58 -5.69
CA LEU A 227 19.20 -5.77 -4.95
C LEU A 227 19.39 -6.45 -3.59
N SER A 228 20.40 -7.30 -3.43
CA SER A 228 20.69 -7.96 -2.15
C SER A 228 21.09 -7.00 -1.03
N LYS A 229 21.54 -5.79 -1.39
CA LYS A 229 21.94 -4.73 -0.45
C LYS A 229 20.80 -3.77 -0.10
N HIS A 230 19.64 -3.92 -0.75
CA HIS A 230 18.49 -3.07 -0.44
C HIS A 230 17.89 -3.43 0.93
N LYS A 231 17.62 -2.40 1.73
CA LYS A 231 16.93 -2.53 3.02
C LYS A 231 15.55 -1.89 2.90
N MET A 232 14.52 -2.73 3.02
CA MET A 232 13.14 -2.25 3.11
C MET A 232 12.89 -1.58 4.47
N ASP A 233 12.08 -0.53 4.46
CA ASP A 233 11.51 0.01 5.69
C ASP A 233 10.64 -1.05 6.36
N ALA A 234 10.69 -1.14 7.69
CA ALA A 234 9.85 -2.06 8.43
C ALA A 234 8.41 -1.54 8.48
N GLU A 235 7.46 -2.40 8.22
CA GLU A 235 6.02 -2.13 8.29
C GLU A 235 5.35 -3.11 9.25
N TYR A 236 4.44 -2.59 10.07
CA TYR A 236 3.68 -3.43 11.00
C TYR A 236 2.69 -4.30 10.24
N TYR A 237 2.61 -5.58 10.64
CA TYR A 237 1.62 -6.52 10.10
C TYR A 237 0.99 -7.35 11.21
N LYS A 238 -0.20 -7.87 10.91
CA LYS A 238 -0.94 -8.81 11.75
C LYS A 238 -1.70 -9.80 10.89
N ILE A 239 -1.57 -11.06 11.22
CA ILE A 239 -2.31 -12.20 10.66
C ILE A 239 -2.93 -12.94 11.84
N ASP A 240 -4.24 -13.02 11.88
CA ASP A 240 -4.96 -13.71 12.94
C ASP A 240 -5.26 -15.18 12.64
N ASP A 241 -5.78 -15.90 13.64
CA ASP A 241 -6.11 -17.30 13.52
C ASP A 241 -7.21 -17.56 12.48
N GLU A 242 -8.16 -16.64 12.32
CA GLU A 242 -9.25 -16.79 11.36
C GLU A 242 -8.74 -16.72 9.91
N ALA A 243 -7.88 -15.76 9.60
CA ALA A 243 -7.23 -15.68 8.29
C ALA A 243 -6.43 -16.97 7.99
N CYS A 244 -5.66 -17.44 8.98
CA CYS A 244 -4.90 -18.68 8.84
C CYS A 244 -5.82 -19.90 8.60
N ARG A 245 -6.92 -20.03 9.34
CA ARG A 245 -7.88 -21.11 9.18
C ARG A 245 -8.48 -21.15 7.77
N ILE A 246 -8.88 -19.99 7.25
CA ILE A 246 -9.48 -19.86 5.90
C ILE A 246 -8.43 -20.23 4.83
N VAL A 247 -7.24 -19.64 4.88
CA VAL A 247 -6.17 -19.83 3.89
C VAL A 247 -5.64 -21.25 3.90
N ASN A 248 -5.36 -21.80 5.08
CA ASN A 248 -4.81 -23.15 5.21
C ASN A 248 -5.82 -24.21 4.77
N LYS A 249 -7.11 -24.01 5.06
CA LYS A 249 -8.17 -24.90 4.58
C LYS A 249 -8.26 -24.91 3.05
N ALA A 250 -8.14 -23.76 2.40
CA ALA A 250 -8.09 -23.71 0.93
C ALA A 250 -6.89 -24.50 0.39
N LYS A 251 -5.72 -24.32 0.99
CA LYS A 251 -4.49 -25.01 0.60
C LYS A 251 -4.62 -26.53 0.75
N GLU A 252 -5.12 -27.03 1.89
CA GLU A 252 -5.36 -28.44 2.16
C GLU A 252 -6.33 -29.08 1.17
N THR A 253 -7.30 -28.31 0.69
CA THR A 253 -8.33 -28.79 -0.25
C THR A 253 -8.01 -28.49 -1.71
N GLY A 254 -6.79 -28.05 -2.03
CA GLY A 254 -6.34 -27.74 -3.39
C GLY A 254 -7.08 -26.57 -4.04
N LYS A 255 -7.61 -25.65 -3.22
CA LYS A 255 -8.27 -24.44 -3.69
C LYS A 255 -7.25 -23.32 -3.88
N ARG A 256 -7.54 -22.43 -4.81
CA ARG A 256 -6.65 -21.34 -5.19
C ARG A 256 -6.65 -20.24 -4.12
N ILE A 257 -5.46 -19.72 -3.83
CA ILE A 257 -5.26 -18.61 -2.91
C ILE A 257 -4.75 -17.42 -3.73
N CYS A 258 -5.53 -16.34 -3.77
CA CYS A 258 -5.19 -15.11 -4.47
C CYS A 258 -4.80 -14.00 -3.50
N SER A 259 -3.58 -13.50 -3.63
CA SER A 259 -3.14 -12.30 -2.91
C SER A 259 -3.69 -11.05 -3.58
N ILE A 260 -4.47 -10.25 -2.84
CA ILE A 260 -4.93 -8.95 -3.32
C ILE A 260 -3.92 -7.88 -2.87
N GLY A 261 -2.98 -7.61 -3.77
CA GLY A 261 -1.90 -6.65 -3.59
C GLY A 261 -0.58 -7.22 -3.11
N THR A 262 0.48 -6.49 -3.41
CA THR A 262 1.86 -6.82 -3.02
C THR A 262 2.08 -6.72 -1.51
N THR A 263 1.35 -5.86 -0.80
CA THR A 263 1.40 -5.74 0.66
C THR A 263 0.87 -6.99 1.34
N THR A 264 -0.23 -7.55 0.83
CA THR A 264 -0.80 -8.81 1.28
C THR A 264 0.17 -9.96 1.03
N MET A 265 0.75 -10.04 -0.17
CA MET A 265 1.76 -11.04 -0.51
C MET A 265 2.93 -11.00 0.47
N ARG A 266 3.47 -9.82 0.75
CA ARG A 266 4.59 -9.65 1.66
C ARG A 266 4.26 -10.08 3.10
N ALA A 267 3.07 -9.77 3.59
CA ALA A 267 2.64 -10.21 4.92
C ALA A 267 2.55 -11.74 5.00
N MET A 268 1.92 -12.39 4.02
CA MET A 268 1.81 -13.84 3.97
C MET A 268 3.18 -14.53 3.89
N GLU A 269 4.08 -14.01 3.05
CA GLU A 269 5.44 -14.56 2.89
C GLU A 269 6.38 -14.19 4.06
N THR A 270 5.94 -13.37 5.01
CA THR A 270 6.65 -13.14 6.27
C THR A 270 6.33 -14.20 7.32
N SER A 271 5.15 -14.84 7.26
CA SER A 271 4.65 -15.71 8.33
C SER A 271 4.05 -17.00 7.81
N PHE A 272 4.88 -18.01 7.67
CA PHE A 272 4.45 -19.38 7.32
C PHE A 272 5.27 -20.43 8.07
N THR A 273 4.73 -21.66 8.12
CA THR A 273 5.38 -22.83 8.74
C THR A 273 6.30 -23.54 7.74
N ALA A 274 7.12 -24.50 8.24
CA ALA A 274 7.92 -25.37 7.38
C ALA A 274 7.07 -26.19 6.38
N GLN A 275 5.82 -26.46 6.73
CA GLN A 275 4.84 -27.13 5.85
C GLN A 275 4.17 -26.16 4.85
N LYS A 276 4.65 -24.92 4.79
CA LYS A 276 4.12 -23.85 3.94
C LYS A 276 2.65 -23.49 4.24
N LEU A 277 2.24 -23.57 5.49
CA LEU A 277 0.94 -23.12 5.97
C LEU A 277 1.08 -21.73 6.56
N LEU A 278 0.08 -20.88 6.37
CA LEU A 278 0.05 -19.54 6.97
C LEU A 278 0.00 -19.66 8.49
N LYS A 279 0.79 -18.84 9.19
CA LYS A 279 0.91 -18.88 10.65
C LYS A 279 0.40 -17.57 11.27
N PRO A 280 -0.39 -17.63 12.35
CA PRO A 280 -0.78 -16.43 13.09
C PRO A 280 0.45 -15.71 13.62
N SER A 281 0.50 -14.42 13.40
CA SER A 281 1.64 -13.60 13.85
C SER A 281 1.32 -12.11 13.79
N GLU A 282 2.04 -11.36 14.61
CA GLU A 282 1.95 -9.92 14.68
C GLU A 282 3.36 -9.36 14.92
N GLY A 283 3.73 -8.29 14.23
CA GLY A 283 5.05 -7.70 14.38
C GLY A 283 5.44 -6.76 13.24
N TRP A 284 6.71 -6.67 12.97
CA TRP A 284 7.27 -5.79 11.95
C TRP A 284 7.96 -6.61 10.88
N THR A 285 7.68 -6.31 9.61
CA THR A 285 8.34 -6.95 8.47
C THR A 285 9.08 -5.95 7.62
N ASN A 286 10.34 -6.24 7.33
CA ASN A 286 11.17 -5.57 6.33
C ASN A 286 11.50 -6.53 5.17
N HIS A 287 10.69 -7.57 4.99
CA HIS A 287 10.91 -8.60 3.98
C HIS A 287 10.91 -7.99 2.57
N PHE A 288 12.04 -8.07 1.89
CA PHE A 288 12.24 -7.65 0.52
C PHE A 288 12.22 -8.87 -0.41
N ILE A 289 11.14 -9.04 -1.13
CA ILE A 289 10.97 -10.15 -2.08
C ILE A 289 11.51 -9.72 -3.45
N HIS A 290 12.54 -10.43 -3.93
CA HIS A 290 13.14 -10.21 -5.25
C HIS A 290 13.55 -11.54 -5.89
N PRO A 291 13.70 -11.62 -7.22
CA PRO A 291 14.14 -12.86 -7.89
C PRO A 291 15.59 -13.25 -7.54
N PRO A 292 15.91 -14.56 -7.36
CA PRO A 292 14.94 -15.66 -7.37
C PRO A 292 14.23 -15.80 -6.03
N TYR A 293 12.93 -16.06 -6.04
CA TYR A 293 12.13 -16.29 -4.83
C TYR A 293 11.07 -17.37 -5.09
N SER A 294 10.89 -18.28 -4.14
CA SER A 294 9.86 -19.33 -4.18
C SER A 294 8.73 -18.97 -3.22
N PHE A 295 7.58 -18.62 -3.76
CA PHE A 295 6.40 -18.28 -2.98
C PHE A 295 5.80 -19.52 -2.30
N ASN A 296 5.31 -19.34 -1.08
CA ASN A 296 4.88 -20.44 -0.22
C ASN A 296 3.36 -20.52 -0.05
N ILE A 297 2.65 -19.38 -0.11
CA ILE A 297 1.24 -19.32 0.25
C ILE A 297 0.34 -19.11 -0.97
N ALA A 298 0.53 -18.03 -1.71
CA ALA A 298 -0.38 -17.64 -2.78
C ALA A 298 -0.07 -18.30 -4.13
N ASP A 299 -1.12 -18.70 -4.85
CA ASP A 299 -1.07 -19.28 -6.20
C ASP A 299 -1.26 -18.24 -7.28
N SER A 300 -1.93 -17.13 -6.96
CA SER A 300 -2.25 -16.04 -7.86
C SER A 300 -2.17 -14.69 -7.15
N MET A 301 -2.09 -13.62 -7.92
CA MET A 301 -1.95 -12.26 -7.37
C MET A 301 -2.70 -11.24 -8.22
N VAL A 302 -3.45 -10.37 -7.56
CA VAL A 302 -3.92 -9.10 -8.13
C VAL A 302 -2.97 -7.99 -7.73
N THR A 303 -2.53 -7.18 -8.67
CA THR A 303 -1.69 -6.01 -8.39
C THR A 303 -1.93 -4.89 -9.41
N ASN A 304 -1.45 -3.66 -9.12
CA ASN A 304 -1.45 -2.56 -10.09
C ASN A 304 -0.22 -2.64 -11.01
N PHE A 305 -0.21 -1.83 -12.06
CA PHE A 305 1.02 -1.56 -12.80
C PHE A 305 1.90 -0.59 -12.02
N HIS A 306 3.14 -0.97 -11.76
CA HIS A 306 4.08 -0.26 -10.88
C HIS A 306 5.07 0.61 -11.66
N LEU A 307 5.69 1.58 -10.98
CA LEU A 307 6.76 2.40 -11.55
C LEU A 307 8.06 1.61 -11.71
N PRO A 308 8.91 1.99 -12.67
CA PRO A 308 10.23 1.37 -12.83
C PRO A 308 11.07 1.49 -11.57
N LYS A 309 11.93 0.50 -11.32
CA LYS A 309 12.88 0.43 -10.21
C LYS A 309 12.25 0.45 -8.80
N THR A 310 10.99 0.05 -8.66
CA THR A 310 10.32 -0.07 -7.36
C THR A 310 10.34 -1.51 -6.85
N SER A 311 10.31 -1.67 -5.54
CA SER A 311 10.20 -2.98 -4.87
C SER A 311 8.95 -3.75 -5.31
N LEU A 312 7.89 -3.05 -5.68
CA LEU A 312 6.62 -3.61 -6.13
C LEU A 312 6.76 -4.28 -7.51
N LEU A 313 7.42 -3.63 -8.47
CA LEU A 313 7.73 -4.22 -9.77
C LEU A 313 8.63 -5.44 -9.62
N ILE A 314 9.64 -5.34 -8.77
CA ILE A 314 10.60 -6.42 -8.52
C ILE A 314 9.90 -7.64 -7.93
N MET A 315 8.98 -7.46 -6.95
CA MET A 315 8.16 -8.53 -6.40
C MET A 315 7.26 -9.16 -7.47
N THR A 316 6.64 -8.34 -8.32
CA THR A 316 5.81 -8.84 -9.43
C THR A 316 6.64 -9.71 -10.39
N CYS A 317 7.87 -9.29 -10.71
CA CYS A 317 8.80 -10.10 -11.51
C CYS A 317 9.27 -11.36 -10.78
N ALA A 318 9.43 -11.32 -9.44
CA ALA A 318 9.73 -12.53 -8.66
C ALA A 318 8.57 -13.53 -8.72
N PHE A 319 7.31 -13.06 -8.75
CA PHE A 319 6.13 -13.91 -8.77
C PHE A 319 5.83 -14.50 -10.15
N ALA A 320 5.93 -13.72 -11.21
CA ALA A 320 5.49 -14.13 -12.55
C ALA A 320 6.64 -14.47 -13.52
N GLY A 321 7.87 -14.15 -13.16
CA GLY A 321 9.02 -14.20 -14.06
C GLY A 321 9.32 -12.84 -14.69
N TYR A 322 10.61 -12.53 -14.79
CA TYR A 322 11.06 -11.22 -15.25
C TYR A 322 10.61 -10.91 -16.69
N ASP A 323 10.88 -11.81 -17.64
CA ASP A 323 10.60 -11.57 -19.06
C ASP A 323 9.09 -11.40 -19.31
N LEU A 324 8.28 -12.26 -18.73
CA LEU A 324 6.82 -12.22 -18.86
C LEU A 324 6.24 -10.90 -18.32
N VAL A 325 6.71 -10.44 -17.15
CA VAL A 325 6.26 -9.16 -16.59
C VAL A 325 6.70 -7.99 -17.45
N MET A 326 7.95 -7.97 -17.92
CA MET A 326 8.43 -6.87 -18.77
C MET A 326 7.69 -6.81 -20.10
N ASP A 327 7.33 -7.95 -20.69
CA ASP A 327 6.51 -7.98 -21.90
C ASP A 327 5.06 -7.54 -21.63
N ALA A 328 4.49 -7.91 -20.48
CA ALA A 328 3.19 -7.40 -20.04
C ALA A 328 3.20 -5.86 -19.89
N TYR A 329 4.28 -5.29 -19.35
CA TYR A 329 4.44 -3.84 -19.22
C TYR A 329 4.57 -3.13 -20.56
N LYS A 330 5.35 -3.69 -21.51
CA LYS A 330 5.42 -3.17 -22.89
C LYS A 330 4.03 -3.18 -23.55
N LYS A 331 3.30 -4.30 -23.39
CA LYS A 331 1.93 -4.42 -23.89
C LYS A 331 0.99 -3.42 -23.22
N ALA A 332 1.06 -3.25 -21.90
CA ALA A 332 0.24 -2.31 -21.14
C ALA A 332 0.46 -0.85 -21.61
N ILE A 333 1.71 -0.45 -21.87
CA ILE A 333 2.04 0.88 -22.42
C ILE A 333 1.45 1.04 -23.82
N LYS A 334 1.63 0.04 -24.70
CA LYS A 334 1.07 0.04 -26.07
C LYS A 334 -0.45 0.14 -26.06
N ASP A 335 -1.08 -0.62 -25.18
CA ASP A 335 -2.55 -0.69 -25.04
C ASP A 335 -3.11 0.44 -24.16
N LYS A 336 -2.27 1.41 -23.74
CA LYS A 336 -2.63 2.59 -22.96
C LYS A 336 -3.36 2.23 -21.65
N TYR A 337 -2.85 1.26 -20.91
CA TYR A 337 -3.26 1.01 -19.53
C TYR A 337 -2.85 2.19 -18.65
N ARG A 338 -3.65 2.43 -17.62
CA ARG A 338 -3.34 3.43 -16.61
C ARG A 338 -2.45 2.81 -15.53
N PHE A 339 -1.45 3.54 -15.10
CA PHE A 339 -0.43 3.06 -14.18
C PHE A 339 -0.64 3.61 -12.78
N PHE A 340 -0.17 2.87 -11.80
CA PHE A 340 0.05 3.16 -10.40
C PHE A 340 -1.24 3.16 -9.58
N SER A 341 -1.37 3.97 -8.48
CA SER A 341 -2.39 3.78 -7.43
C SER A 341 -3.84 3.83 -7.92
N TYR A 342 -4.18 4.79 -8.77
CA TYR A 342 -5.51 4.91 -9.39
C TYR A 342 -5.58 4.28 -10.79
N GLY A 343 -4.52 3.59 -11.18
CA GLY A 343 -4.42 2.93 -12.47
C GLY A 343 -5.24 1.64 -12.57
N ASP A 344 -4.89 0.86 -13.55
CA ASP A 344 -5.54 -0.42 -13.88
C ASP A 344 -4.85 -1.58 -13.16
N ALA A 345 -5.42 -2.77 -13.23
CA ALA A 345 -4.97 -3.96 -12.53
C ALA A 345 -4.28 -4.97 -13.46
N MET A 346 -3.49 -5.84 -12.84
CA MET A 346 -3.07 -7.14 -13.38
C MET A 346 -3.62 -8.25 -12.50
N LEU A 347 -4.12 -9.32 -13.10
CA LEU A 347 -4.37 -10.61 -12.47
C LEU A 347 -3.34 -11.60 -13.00
N ILE A 348 -2.51 -12.14 -12.13
CA ILE A 348 -1.45 -13.10 -12.44
C ILE A 348 -1.86 -14.48 -11.88
N LEU A 349 -2.07 -15.44 -12.80
CA LEU A 349 -2.56 -16.79 -12.53
C LEU A 349 -1.43 -17.83 -12.57
#